data_50fa57e3d9d45fd886164787c4f83216
#
_entry.id   50fa57e3d9d45fd886164787c4f83216
#
_cell.length_a   1.000
_cell.length_b   1.000
_cell.length_c   1.000
_cell.angle_alpha   90.00
_cell.angle_beta   90.00
_cell.angle_gamma   90.00
#
_symmetry.space_group_name_H-M   'P 1'
#
loop_
_entity.id
_entity.type
_entity.pdbx_description
1 polymer ?
#
loop_
_entity_poly.entity_id
_entity_poly.type
_entity_poly.pdbx_seq_one_letter_code
_entity_poly.pdbx_strand_id
1 'polypeptide(L)'
;MMKRPPYKYILKNDALWKIESFYLHVSLKYRHTYSFEDMERNVRQAVFDAYQIEQSLLRRKPTVTRWQQEGWNMANAGKWYYAYTIEDGTVTIHDACHEQNMHE
;
A
#
# COMPACT_ATOMS: atom_id res chain seq x y z
N MET A 1 26.98 -14.39 -7.07
CA MET A 1 25.94 -13.38 -6.85
C MET A 1 25.33 -13.54 -5.48
N MET A 2 25.42 -12.52 -4.68
CA MET A 2 24.87 -12.59 -3.33
C MET A 2 23.34 -12.48 -3.36
N LYS A 3 22.71 -13.48 -2.77
CA LYS A 3 21.27 -13.39 -2.55
C LYS A 3 21.01 -12.46 -1.38
N ARG A 4 20.18 -11.46 -1.63
CA ARG A 4 19.71 -10.61 -0.55
C ARG A 4 18.75 -11.42 0.31
N PRO A 5 18.92 -11.42 1.63
CA PRO A 5 17.93 -12.08 2.48
C PRO A 5 16.56 -11.42 2.30
N PRO A 6 15.46 -12.18 2.40
CA PRO A 6 14.14 -11.58 2.27
C PRO A 6 13.92 -10.57 3.38
N TYR A 7 13.27 -9.45 3.01
CA TYR A 7 12.89 -8.46 3.99
C TYR A 7 11.75 -8.97 4.87
N LYS A 8 11.78 -8.57 6.11
CA LYS A 8 10.60 -8.68 6.96
C LYS A 8 9.66 -7.53 6.63
N TYR A 9 8.36 -7.79 6.70
CA TYR A 9 7.34 -6.79 6.44
C TYR A 9 6.45 -6.60 7.65
N ILE A 10 6.16 -5.35 7.95
CA ILE A 10 5.15 -4.97 8.93
C ILE A 10 4.15 -4.09 8.21
N LEU A 11 2.92 -4.57 8.11
CA LEU A 11 1.81 -3.78 7.57
C LEU A 11 1.05 -3.20 8.74
N LYS A 12 1.19 -1.90 8.94
CA LYS A 12 0.53 -1.24 10.06
C LYS A 12 -0.99 -1.20 9.83
N ASN A 13 -1.72 -1.19 10.94
CA ASN A 13 -3.18 -1.19 10.91
C ASN A 13 -3.74 0.01 10.13
N ASP A 14 -3.09 1.17 10.23
CA ASP A 14 -3.54 2.35 9.49
C ASP A 14 -3.50 2.10 7.98
N ALA A 15 -2.46 1.47 7.48
CA ALA A 15 -2.35 1.16 6.06
C ALA A 15 -3.41 0.14 5.63
N LEU A 16 -3.56 -0.92 6.41
CA LEU A 16 -4.57 -1.94 6.13
C LEU A 16 -5.98 -1.34 6.16
N TRP A 17 -6.25 -0.50 7.14
CA TRP A 17 -7.56 0.17 7.25
C TRP A 17 -7.86 1.02 6.02
N LYS A 18 -6.87 1.72 5.49
CA LYS A 18 -7.04 2.52 4.27
C LYS A 18 -7.43 1.65 3.09
N ILE A 19 -6.77 0.50 2.95
CA ILE A 19 -7.07 -0.45 1.86
C ILE A 19 -8.49 -1.00 2.02
N GLU A 20 -8.80 -1.50 3.21
CA GLU A 20 -10.12 -2.08 3.48
C GLU A 20 -11.23 -1.07 3.31
N SER A 21 -11.04 0.15 3.84
CA SER A 21 -12.05 1.21 3.75
C SER A 21 -12.31 1.62 2.32
N PHE A 22 -11.27 1.69 1.49
CA PHE A 22 -11.45 2.04 0.10
C PHE A 22 -12.36 1.04 -0.62
N TYR A 23 -12.06 -0.25 -0.50
CA TYR A 23 -12.83 -1.26 -1.20
C TYR A 23 -14.22 -1.49 -0.58
N LEU A 24 -14.36 -1.27 0.72
CA LEU A 24 -15.67 -1.26 1.34
C LEU A 24 -16.53 -0.16 0.74
N HIS A 25 -15.96 1.04 0.58
CA HIS A 25 -16.66 2.17 -0.02
C HIS A 25 -17.08 1.86 -1.47
N VAL A 26 -16.18 1.24 -2.24
CA VAL A 26 -16.48 0.81 -3.60
C VAL A 26 -17.63 -0.20 -3.61
N SER A 27 -17.63 -1.16 -2.69
CA SER A 27 -18.66 -2.18 -2.63
C SER A 27 -20.04 -1.59 -2.29
N LEU A 28 -20.07 -0.56 -1.45
CA LEU A 28 -21.32 0.13 -1.12
C LEU A 28 -21.84 0.95 -2.30
N LYS A 29 -20.93 1.56 -3.06
CA LYS A 29 -21.28 2.37 -4.21
C LYS A 29 -21.77 1.52 -5.40
N TYR A 30 -21.18 0.36 -5.59
CA TYR A 30 -21.46 -0.51 -6.74
C TYR A 30 -22.03 -1.87 -6.31
N ARG A 31 -22.87 -1.89 -5.28
CA ARG A 31 -23.34 -3.12 -4.65
C ARG A 31 -24.08 -4.11 -5.56
N HIS A 32 -24.56 -3.67 -6.72
CA HIS A 32 -25.22 -4.55 -7.69
C HIS A 32 -24.25 -5.24 -8.64
N THR A 33 -23.02 -4.72 -8.77
CA THR A 33 -22.01 -5.21 -9.70
C THR A 33 -20.71 -5.58 -9.03
N TYR A 34 -20.56 -5.29 -7.75
CA TYR A 34 -19.34 -5.49 -6.99
C TYR A 34 -19.68 -6.30 -5.73
N SER A 35 -19.29 -7.56 -5.73
CA SER A 35 -19.64 -8.48 -4.65
C SER A 35 -18.66 -8.36 -3.47
N PHE A 36 -19.07 -8.95 -2.34
CA PHE A 36 -18.18 -9.07 -1.19
C PHE A 36 -16.90 -9.84 -1.55
N GLU A 37 -17.02 -10.86 -2.41
CA GLU A 37 -15.87 -11.63 -2.87
C GLU A 37 -14.93 -10.78 -3.72
N ASP A 38 -15.47 -9.89 -4.53
CA ASP A 38 -14.66 -8.94 -5.30
C ASP A 38 -13.89 -8.03 -4.35
N MET A 39 -14.54 -7.55 -3.29
CA MET A 39 -13.91 -6.71 -2.29
C MET A 39 -12.75 -7.44 -1.63
N GLU A 40 -12.97 -8.67 -1.17
CA GLU A 40 -11.94 -9.48 -0.54
C GLU A 40 -10.74 -9.71 -1.47
N ARG A 41 -11.03 -10.00 -2.73
CA ARG A 41 -9.98 -10.25 -3.73
C ARG A 41 -9.13 -9.01 -3.92
N ASN A 42 -9.75 -7.85 -4.02
CA ASN A 42 -9.04 -6.60 -4.22
C ASN A 42 -8.22 -6.20 -2.99
N VAL A 43 -8.77 -6.41 -1.80
CA VAL A 43 -8.02 -6.17 -0.56
C VAL A 43 -6.78 -7.08 -0.52
N ARG A 44 -6.96 -8.36 -0.80
CA ARG A 44 -5.85 -9.32 -0.81
C ARG A 44 -4.78 -8.95 -1.83
N GLN A 45 -5.20 -8.50 -3.01
CA GLN A 45 -4.25 -8.10 -4.05
C GLN A 45 -3.44 -6.89 -3.60
N ALA A 46 -4.09 -5.88 -2.98
CA ALA A 46 -3.39 -4.71 -2.50
C ALA A 46 -2.40 -5.07 -1.37
N VAL A 47 -2.79 -5.96 -0.47
CA VAL A 47 -1.89 -6.43 0.59
C VAL A 47 -0.72 -7.23 0.01
N PHE A 48 -0.99 -8.08 -0.96
CA PHE A 48 0.05 -8.84 -1.65
C PHE A 48 1.05 -7.89 -2.31
N ASP A 49 0.56 -6.85 -2.98
CA ASP A 49 1.42 -5.86 -3.62
C ASP A 49 2.25 -5.11 -2.59
N ALA A 50 1.65 -4.80 -1.42
CA ALA A 50 2.34 -4.11 -0.36
C ALA A 50 3.57 -4.90 0.14
N TYR A 51 3.46 -6.22 0.18
CA TYR A 51 4.55 -7.07 0.65
C TYR A 51 5.65 -7.28 -0.40
N GLN A 52 5.59 -6.59 -1.51
CA GLN A 52 6.58 -6.71 -2.58
C GLN A 52 7.16 -5.36 -2.99
N ILE A 53 6.97 -4.33 -2.18
CA ILE A 53 7.41 -2.99 -2.57
C ILE A 53 8.93 -2.85 -2.67
N GLU A 54 9.71 -3.74 -2.02
CA GLU A 54 11.16 -3.71 -2.17
C GLU A 54 11.58 -4.06 -3.60
N GLN A 55 10.71 -4.70 -4.35
CA GLN A 55 10.97 -5.01 -5.75
C GLN A 55 10.74 -3.82 -6.66
N SER A 56 10.08 -2.78 -6.14
CA SER A 56 9.88 -1.56 -6.89
C SER A 56 11.22 -0.85 -7.04
N LEU A 57 11.67 -0.68 -8.26
CA LEU A 57 12.94 -0.01 -8.55
C LEU A 57 12.84 1.50 -8.43
N LEU A 58 11.64 2.02 -8.29
CA LEU A 58 11.39 3.45 -8.29
C LEU A 58 11.04 3.92 -6.89
N ARG A 59 12.07 4.27 -6.13
CA ARG A 59 11.85 5.01 -4.89
C ARG A 59 11.50 6.44 -5.28
N ARG A 60 10.32 6.87 -4.90
CA ARG A 60 9.86 8.22 -5.18
C ARG A 60 9.81 9.02 -3.90
N LYS A 61 10.06 10.31 -4.05
CA LYS A 61 9.76 11.23 -2.97
C LYS A 61 8.26 11.26 -2.80
N PRO A 62 7.76 11.24 -1.56
CA PRO A 62 6.33 11.26 -1.33
C PRO A 62 5.71 12.58 -1.81
N THR A 63 4.51 12.47 -2.38
CA THR A 63 3.73 13.63 -2.81
C THR A 63 2.63 13.98 -1.81
N VAL A 64 2.31 13.06 -0.91
CA VAL A 64 1.33 13.31 0.15
C VAL A 64 2.01 14.10 1.26
N THR A 65 1.41 15.22 1.64
CA THR A 65 2.01 16.15 2.60
C THR A 65 2.37 15.46 3.92
N ARG A 66 1.46 14.65 4.45
CA ARG A 66 1.72 13.93 5.69
C ARG A 66 2.93 13.02 5.57
N TRP A 67 3.07 12.32 4.43
CA TRP A 67 4.19 11.41 4.23
C TRP A 67 5.52 12.17 4.16
N GLN A 68 5.49 13.36 3.57
CA GLN A 68 6.68 14.23 3.53
C GLN A 68 7.06 14.68 4.93
N GLN A 69 6.08 15.07 5.74
CA GLN A 69 6.31 15.53 7.10
C GLN A 69 6.87 14.43 8.00
N GLU A 70 6.42 13.20 7.79
CA GLU A 70 6.90 12.05 8.55
C GLU A 70 8.24 11.52 8.06
N GLY A 71 8.70 11.99 6.91
CA GLY A 71 9.95 11.50 6.34
C GLY A 71 9.86 10.11 5.75
N TRP A 72 8.65 9.66 5.40
CA TRP A 72 8.46 8.34 4.81
C TRP A 72 8.82 8.32 3.34
N ASN A 73 9.20 7.15 2.83
CA ASN A 73 9.39 6.91 1.41
C ASN A 73 8.07 6.52 0.77
N MET A 74 7.99 6.65 -0.54
CA MET A 74 6.79 6.27 -1.28
C MET A 74 7.14 5.25 -2.36
N ALA A 75 6.33 4.22 -2.48
CA ALA A 75 6.45 3.22 -3.54
C ALA A 75 5.08 2.97 -4.15
N ASN A 76 5.08 2.72 -5.45
CA ASN A 76 3.86 2.36 -6.18
C ASN A 76 3.92 0.87 -6.52
N ALA A 77 2.84 0.17 -6.22
CA ALA A 77 2.67 -1.22 -6.64
C ALA A 77 1.19 -1.41 -7.01
N GLY A 78 0.96 -1.82 -8.26
CA GLY A 78 -0.40 -1.92 -8.77
C GLY A 78 -1.10 -0.56 -8.76
N LYS A 79 -2.29 -0.53 -8.20
CA LYS A 79 -3.10 0.70 -8.15
C LYS A 79 -2.91 1.50 -6.88
N TRP A 80 -1.96 1.10 -6.04
CA TRP A 80 -1.76 1.67 -4.72
C TRP A 80 -0.40 2.30 -4.58
N TYR A 81 -0.34 3.34 -3.78
CA TYR A 81 0.89 3.96 -3.30
C TYR A 81 1.03 3.65 -1.82
N TYR A 82 2.23 3.30 -1.39
CA TYR A 82 2.50 2.91 -0.02
C TYR A 82 3.59 3.80 0.57
N ALA A 83 3.35 4.26 1.79
CA ALA A 83 4.35 4.97 2.56
C ALA A 83 5.10 3.97 3.42
N TYR A 84 6.42 3.97 3.35
CA TYR A 84 7.20 2.94 4.04
C TYR A 84 8.54 3.47 4.52
N THR A 85 9.09 2.72 5.47
CA THR A 85 10.49 2.86 5.89
C THR A 85 11.16 1.51 5.85
N ILE A 86 12.48 1.51 5.65
CA ILE A 86 13.28 0.28 5.71
C ILE A 86 14.36 0.50 6.76
N GLU A 87 14.38 -0.36 7.77
CA GLU A 87 15.41 -0.34 8.81
C GLU A 87 15.78 -1.79 9.16
N ASP A 88 17.09 -2.08 9.13
CA ASP A 88 17.59 -3.39 9.54
C ASP A 88 16.88 -4.56 8.87
N GLY A 89 16.63 -4.43 7.56
CA GLY A 89 15.98 -5.50 6.80
C GLY A 89 14.48 -5.60 7.02
N THR A 90 13.87 -4.63 7.70
CA THR A 90 12.44 -4.61 7.94
C THR A 90 11.80 -3.47 7.15
N VAL A 91 10.81 -3.79 6.34
CA VAL A 91 9.99 -2.82 5.63
C VAL A 91 8.73 -2.60 6.46
N THR A 92 8.53 -1.38 6.93
CA THR A 92 7.33 -1.02 7.66
C THR A 92 6.46 -0.16 6.75
N ILE A 93 5.24 -0.63 6.48
CA ILE A 93 4.27 0.09 5.67
C ILE A 93 3.37 0.86 6.61
N HIS A 94 3.51 2.18 6.57
CA HIS A 94 2.84 3.09 7.51
C HIS A 94 1.48 3.54 7.04
N ASP A 95 1.31 3.69 5.72
CA ASP A 95 0.08 4.22 5.14
C ASP A 95 -0.06 3.73 3.71
N ALA A 96 -1.26 3.84 3.17
CA ALA A 96 -1.56 3.45 1.80
C ALA A 96 -2.56 4.43 1.22
N CYS A 97 -2.45 4.66 -0.10
CA CYS A 97 -3.38 5.54 -0.79
C CYS A 97 -3.62 4.99 -2.20
N HIS A 98 -4.88 4.84 -2.56
CA HIS A 98 -5.24 4.40 -3.90
C HIS A 98 -4.91 5.51 -4.91
N GLU A 99 -4.52 5.13 -6.13
CA GLU A 99 -4.09 6.09 -7.15
C GLU A 99 -5.14 7.16 -7.45
N GLN A 100 -6.44 6.84 -7.29
CA GLN A 100 -7.51 7.80 -7.49
C GLN A 100 -7.51 8.93 -6.46
N ASN A 101 -6.90 8.70 -5.31
CA ASN A 101 -6.89 9.66 -4.21
C ASN A 101 -5.57 10.41 -4.06
N MET A 102 -4.66 10.25 -5.02
CA MET A 102 -3.36 10.91 -4.99
C MET A 102 -3.44 12.31 -5.60
N HIS A 103 -4.17 13.18 -4.94
CA HIS A 103 -4.42 14.54 -5.44
C HIS A 103 -3.62 15.62 -4.73
N GLU A 104 -2.95 15.29 -3.68
CA GLU A 104 -2.21 16.29 -2.90
C GLU A 104 -0.91 16.71 -3.55
#